data_9528cd5af44fe1141bdb620df65cc5be
#
_entry.id   9528cd5af44fe1141bdb620df65cc5be
#
_cell.length_a   1.000
_cell.length_b   1.000
_cell.length_c   1.000
_cell.angle_alpha   90.00
_cell.angle_beta   90.00
_cell.angle_gamma   90.00
#
_symmetry.space_group_name_H-M   'P 1'
#
loop_
_entity.id
_entity.type
_entity.pdbx_description
1 polymer ?
#
loop_
_entity_poly.entity_id
_entity_poly.type
_entity_poly.pdbx_seq_one_letter_code
_entity_poly.pdbx_strand_id
1 'polypeptide(L)'
;MATSVAFADRTVKANDPNISFTGRVQRMDNGAVSYDWVGTYVQTDFTGSSIAARVSEEGESYHQVFIDGKLMGKLRFTGKEPHDIVLAKNLGKGTHRLRLQKVTEGEYGRSTIFSFTAG
;
A
#
# COMPACT_ATOMS: atom_id res chain seq x y z
N MET A 1 7.31 19.98 -11.96
CA MET A 1 6.42 18.89 -11.57
C MET A 1 7.22 17.62 -11.34
N ALA A 2 7.07 17.02 -10.19
CA ALA A 2 7.74 15.77 -9.91
C ALA A 2 6.97 14.62 -10.55
N THR A 3 7.67 13.78 -11.29
CA THR A 3 7.10 12.55 -11.80
C THR A 3 7.53 11.41 -10.91
N SER A 4 6.57 10.55 -10.56
CA SER A 4 6.91 9.33 -9.84
C SER A 4 7.74 8.42 -10.72
N VAL A 5 8.76 7.81 -10.14
CA VAL A 5 9.56 6.81 -10.80
C VAL A 5 9.06 5.45 -10.37
N ALA A 6 8.65 4.63 -11.33
CA ALA A 6 8.20 3.27 -11.04
C ALA A 6 9.37 2.43 -10.57
N PHE A 7 9.15 1.61 -9.55
CA PHE A 7 10.15 0.67 -9.09
C PHE A 7 9.83 -0.74 -9.61
N ALA A 8 10.86 -1.55 -9.76
CA ALA A 8 10.73 -2.91 -10.27
C ALA A 8 11.72 -3.84 -9.56
N ASP A 9 11.30 -5.08 -9.35
CA ASP A 9 12.15 -6.16 -8.83
C ASP A 9 12.93 -5.78 -7.57
N ARG A 10 12.28 -5.02 -6.70
CA ARG A 10 12.92 -4.60 -5.44
C ARG A 10 11.88 -4.20 -4.42
N THR A 11 12.36 -4.00 -3.21
CA THR A 11 11.57 -3.51 -2.08
C THR A 11 11.90 -2.04 -1.85
N VAL A 12 10.87 -1.21 -1.72
CA VAL A 12 11.02 0.19 -1.35
C VAL A 12 10.28 0.46 -0.05
N LYS A 13 10.83 1.34 0.79
CA LYS A 13 10.17 1.71 2.04
C LYS A 13 8.94 2.56 1.77
N ALA A 14 7.97 2.48 2.67
CA ALA A 14 6.72 3.21 2.50
C ALA A 14 6.92 4.73 2.42
N ASN A 15 7.98 5.27 3.06
CA ASN A 15 8.27 6.70 3.02
C ASN A 15 9.08 7.13 1.80
N ASP A 16 9.30 6.25 0.84
CA ASP A 16 10.01 6.60 -0.39
C ASP A 16 9.35 7.82 -1.05
N PRO A 17 10.12 8.81 -1.53
CA PRO A 17 9.53 10.01 -2.14
C PRO A 17 8.63 9.76 -3.35
N ASN A 18 8.78 8.60 -4.00
CA ASN A 18 7.95 8.24 -5.14
C ASN A 18 6.63 7.58 -4.73
N ILE A 19 6.40 7.41 -3.43
CA ILE A 19 5.16 6.86 -2.89
C ILE A 19 4.40 8.00 -2.25
N SER A 20 3.15 8.19 -2.67
CA SER A 20 2.34 9.31 -2.23
C SER A 20 1.21 8.80 -1.35
N PHE A 21 1.04 9.44 -0.20
CA PHE A 21 -0.09 9.19 0.69
C PHE A 21 -1.02 10.39 0.66
N THR A 22 -2.31 10.13 0.59
CA THR A 22 -3.34 11.15 0.67
C THR A 22 -4.18 10.87 1.90
N GLY A 23 -4.32 11.87 2.76
CA GLY A 23 -5.03 11.74 4.01
C GLY A 23 -4.10 11.96 5.18
N ARG A 24 -4.58 11.61 6.36
CA ARG A 24 -3.82 11.82 7.58
C ARG A 24 -2.93 10.62 7.88
N VAL A 25 -1.64 10.83 7.82
CA VAL A 25 -0.67 9.75 8.06
C VAL A 25 0.41 10.21 9.03
N GLN A 26 1.01 9.24 9.70
CA GLN A 26 2.18 9.45 10.56
C GLN A 26 3.37 8.74 9.95
N ARG A 27 4.43 9.48 9.66
CA ARG A 27 5.67 8.91 9.13
C ARG A 27 6.59 8.58 10.29
N MET A 28 7.16 7.39 10.26
CA MET A 28 7.98 6.87 11.33
C MET A 28 9.45 6.88 10.94
N ASP A 29 10.33 6.87 11.95
CA ASP A 29 11.78 6.97 11.73
C ASP A 29 12.34 5.79 10.92
N ASN A 30 11.71 4.63 11.03
CA ASN A 30 12.16 3.43 10.32
C ASN A 30 11.70 3.36 8.87
N GLY A 31 11.03 4.39 8.38
CA GLY A 31 10.51 4.43 7.02
C GLY A 31 9.09 3.92 6.86
N ALA A 32 8.47 3.45 7.93
CA ALA A 32 7.09 3.01 7.89
C ALA A 32 6.13 4.21 7.92
N VAL A 33 4.91 4.00 7.45
CA VAL A 33 3.86 5.01 7.48
C VAL A 33 2.60 4.39 8.08
N SER A 34 2.05 5.04 9.10
CA SER A 34 0.85 4.57 9.81
C SER A 34 -0.32 5.50 9.53
N TYR A 35 -1.50 4.94 9.52
CA TYR A 35 -2.74 5.71 9.33
C TYR A 35 -3.92 4.95 9.93
N ASP A 36 -4.96 5.69 10.32
CA ASP A 36 -6.16 5.06 10.91
C ASP A 36 -7.47 5.61 10.34
N TRP A 37 -7.42 6.55 9.41
CA TRP A 37 -8.62 7.17 8.86
C TRP A 37 -9.11 6.47 7.60
N VAL A 38 -10.43 6.25 7.54
CA VAL A 38 -11.09 5.78 6.33
C VAL A 38 -10.90 6.82 5.22
N GLY A 39 -10.64 6.34 4.02
CA GLY A 39 -10.40 7.21 2.88
C GLY A 39 -8.94 7.54 2.65
N THR A 40 -8.06 7.30 3.63
CA THR A 40 -6.63 7.43 3.41
C THR A 40 -6.20 6.45 2.33
N TYR A 41 -5.41 6.90 1.38
CA TYR A 41 -4.89 6.01 0.36
C TYR A 41 -3.45 6.30 0.02
N VAL A 42 -2.79 5.27 -0.49
CA VAL A 42 -1.42 5.34 -0.95
C VAL A 42 -1.41 5.03 -2.44
N GLN A 43 -0.57 5.73 -3.17
CA GLN A 43 -0.40 5.57 -4.61
C GLN A 43 1.06 5.47 -4.95
N THR A 44 1.39 4.53 -5.85
CA THR A 44 2.75 4.41 -6.36
C THR A 44 2.71 3.70 -7.71
N ASP A 45 3.69 4.01 -8.54
CA ASP A 45 3.88 3.30 -9.80
C ASP A 45 4.92 2.21 -9.61
N PHE A 46 4.70 1.07 -10.24
CA PHE A 46 5.64 -0.05 -10.20
C PHE A 46 5.66 -0.75 -11.54
N THR A 47 6.76 -1.43 -11.82
CA THR A 47 6.91 -2.22 -13.04
C THR A 47 7.01 -3.68 -12.64
N GLY A 48 6.18 -4.52 -13.25
CA GLY A 48 6.14 -5.95 -12.97
C GLY A 48 4.74 -6.49 -13.01
N SER A 49 4.60 -7.79 -12.79
CA SER A 49 3.31 -8.48 -12.84
C SER A 49 2.67 -8.66 -11.46
N SER A 50 3.35 -8.27 -10.39
CA SER A 50 2.81 -8.41 -9.03
C SER A 50 3.35 -7.31 -8.12
N ILE A 51 2.61 -7.07 -7.04
CA ILE A 51 3.05 -6.17 -5.98
C ILE A 51 2.54 -6.67 -4.64
N ALA A 52 3.41 -6.62 -3.64
CA ALA A 52 3.10 -7.01 -2.27
C ALA A 52 3.51 -5.89 -1.33
N ALA A 53 2.95 -5.89 -0.14
CA ALA A 53 3.30 -4.93 0.90
C ALA A 53 3.60 -5.67 2.20
N ARG A 54 4.51 -5.11 2.98
CA ARG A 54 4.75 -5.57 4.35
C ARG A 54 3.99 -4.65 5.28
N VAL A 55 3.07 -5.21 6.05
CA VAL A 55 2.09 -4.44 6.81
C VAL A 55 1.91 -5.01 8.20
N SER A 56 1.35 -4.19 9.09
CA SER A 56 0.81 -4.65 10.37
C SER A 56 -0.48 -3.89 10.65
N GLU A 57 -1.31 -4.44 11.54
CA GLU A 57 -2.60 -3.86 11.85
C GLU A 57 -2.88 -4.05 13.34
N GLU A 58 -3.21 -2.98 14.03
CA GLU A 58 -3.51 -3.05 15.47
C GLU A 58 -4.90 -3.64 15.75
N GLY A 59 -5.78 -3.58 14.76
CA GLY A 59 -7.12 -4.14 14.88
C GLY A 59 -7.45 -4.97 13.64
N GLU A 60 -8.50 -4.56 12.96
CA GLU A 60 -8.90 -5.19 11.73
C GLU A 60 -9.37 -4.09 10.78
N SER A 61 -8.90 -4.13 9.55
CA SER A 61 -9.33 -3.16 8.57
C SER A 61 -9.44 -3.78 7.19
N TYR A 62 -10.16 -3.11 6.31
CA TYR A 62 -10.31 -3.52 4.93
C TYR A 62 -9.76 -2.43 4.03
N HIS A 63 -9.10 -2.86 2.97
CA HIS A 63 -8.51 -1.97 1.98
C HIS A 63 -8.94 -2.42 0.60
N GLN A 64 -9.28 -1.46 -0.25
CA GLN A 64 -9.52 -1.73 -1.67
C GLN A 64 -8.24 -1.54 -2.45
N VAL A 65 -7.99 -2.45 -3.39
CA VAL A 65 -6.82 -2.40 -4.27
C VAL A 65 -7.28 -1.99 -5.65
N PHE A 66 -6.69 -0.91 -6.16
CA PHE A 66 -6.92 -0.46 -7.53
C PHE A 66 -5.61 -0.56 -8.30
N ILE A 67 -5.68 -1.13 -9.49
CA ILE A 67 -4.55 -1.18 -10.41
C ILE A 67 -4.97 -0.47 -11.68
N ASP A 68 -4.23 0.57 -12.05
CA ASP A 68 -4.51 1.38 -13.24
C ASP A 68 -5.95 1.93 -13.25
N GLY A 69 -6.44 2.29 -12.05
CA GLY A 69 -7.77 2.83 -11.88
C GLY A 69 -8.88 1.81 -11.76
N LYS A 70 -8.56 0.53 -11.88
CA LYS A 70 -9.55 -0.54 -11.84
C LYS A 70 -9.53 -1.24 -10.49
N LEU A 71 -10.71 -1.41 -9.89
CA LEU A 71 -10.82 -2.13 -8.63
C LEU A 71 -10.52 -3.61 -8.83
N MET A 72 -9.48 -4.10 -8.14
CA MET A 72 -9.04 -5.49 -8.24
C MET A 72 -9.61 -6.35 -7.12
N GLY A 73 -9.89 -5.77 -5.97
CA GLY A 73 -10.43 -6.52 -4.85
C GLY A 73 -10.33 -5.77 -3.56
N LYS A 74 -10.76 -6.44 -2.50
CA LYS A 74 -10.74 -5.91 -1.14
C LYS A 74 -9.95 -6.88 -0.27
N LEU A 75 -9.01 -6.33 0.50
CA LEU A 75 -8.14 -7.12 1.37
C LEU A 75 -8.43 -6.83 2.83
N ARG A 76 -8.33 -7.86 3.65
CA ARG A 76 -8.46 -7.74 5.10
C ARG A 76 -7.06 -7.62 5.69
N PHE A 77 -6.84 -6.54 6.44
CA PHE A 77 -5.61 -6.35 7.19
C PHE A 77 -5.87 -6.75 8.64
N THR A 78 -5.05 -7.64 9.16
CA THR A 78 -5.12 -8.06 10.56
C THR A 78 -3.74 -8.60 10.96
N GLY A 79 -3.42 -8.52 12.25
CA GLY A 79 -2.15 -9.02 12.77
C GLY A 79 -1.20 -7.92 13.15
N LYS A 80 -0.81 -7.89 14.44
CA LYS A 80 0.08 -6.85 14.97
C LYS A 80 1.52 -7.04 14.52
N GLU A 81 1.91 -8.27 14.20
CA GLU A 81 3.28 -8.54 13.73
C GLU A 81 3.40 -8.20 12.25
N PRO A 82 4.50 -7.58 11.84
CA PRO A 82 4.71 -7.30 10.42
C PRO A 82 4.68 -8.57 9.58
N HIS A 83 3.96 -8.53 8.50
CA HIS A 83 3.85 -9.67 7.58
C HIS A 83 3.60 -9.17 6.17
N ASP A 84 3.84 -10.04 5.19
CA ASP A 84 3.67 -9.70 3.80
C ASP A 84 2.28 -10.08 3.32
N ILE A 85 1.69 -9.21 2.51
CA ILE A 85 0.41 -9.46 1.88
C ILE A 85 0.53 -9.13 0.39
N VAL A 86 0.04 -10.05 -0.45
CA VAL A 86 0.04 -9.81 -1.90
C VAL A 86 -1.14 -8.91 -2.23
N LEU A 87 -0.85 -7.76 -2.84
CA LEU A 87 -1.88 -6.80 -3.22
C LEU A 87 -2.47 -7.13 -4.57
N ALA A 88 -1.64 -7.53 -5.52
CA ALA A 88 -2.08 -7.92 -6.86
C ALA A 88 -1.04 -8.82 -7.50
N LYS A 89 -1.49 -9.71 -8.37
CA LYS A 89 -0.61 -10.63 -9.11
C LYS A 89 -1.22 -10.94 -10.46
N ASN A 90 -0.44 -11.61 -11.29
CA ASN A 90 -0.87 -12.00 -12.65
C ASN A 90 -1.28 -10.80 -13.50
N LEU A 91 -0.60 -9.68 -13.28
CA LEU A 91 -0.81 -8.47 -14.07
C LEU A 91 -0.05 -8.57 -15.38
N GLY A 92 -0.47 -7.81 -16.38
CA GLY A 92 0.29 -7.69 -17.61
C GLY A 92 1.66 -7.08 -17.32
N LYS A 93 2.64 -7.37 -18.16
CA LYS A 93 3.97 -6.77 -18.05
C LYS A 93 3.88 -5.27 -18.27
N GLY A 94 4.79 -4.55 -17.65
CA GLY A 94 4.88 -3.10 -17.83
C GLY A 94 4.66 -2.36 -16.53
N THR A 95 4.43 -1.06 -16.67
CA THR A 95 4.25 -0.18 -15.52
C THR A 95 2.78 -0.06 -15.17
N HIS A 96 2.49 -0.20 -13.88
CA HIS A 96 1.15 -0.12 -13.35
C HIS A 96 1.10 0.90 -12.23
N ARG A 97 -0.08 1.46 -11.99
CA ARG A 97 -0.30 2.34 -10.84
C ARG A 97 -1.13 1.62 -9.80
N LEU A 98 -0.57 1.52 -8.61
CA LEU A 98 -1.25 0.98 -7.44
C LEU A 98 -1.93 2.11 -6.68
N ARG A 99 -3.17 1.88 -6.27
CA ARG A 99 -3.84 2.67 -5.24
C ARG A 99 -4.41 1.71 -4.21
N LEU A 100 -4.00 1.90 -2.97
CA LEU A 100 -4.48 1.08 -1.85
C LEU A 100 -5.21 2.01 -0.90
N GLN A 101 -6.51 1.79 -0.72
CA GLN A 101 -7.37 2.70 0.02
C GLN A 101 -8.06 2.00 1.19
N LYS A 102 -7.97 2.62 2.38
CA LYS A 102 -8.64 2.10 3.57
C LYS A 102 -10.13 2.41 3.50
N VAL A 103 -10.94 1.37 3.67
CA VAL A 103 -12.40 1.49 3.52
C VAL A 103 -13.17 0.97 4.73
N THR A 104 -12.47 0.58 5.80
CA THR A 104 -13.13 0.08 7.00
C THR A 104 -13.88 1.18 7.71
N GLU A 105 -15.10 0.87 8.10
CA GLU A 105 -15.92 1.78 8.89
C GLU A 105 -16.14 1.19 10.27
N GLY A 106 -16.03 2.05 11.29
CA GLY A 106 -16.43 1.70 12.64
C GLY A 106 -15.47 0.85 13.44
N GLU A 107 -14.41 0.33 12.83
CA GLU A 107 -13.43 -0.44 13.55
C GLU A 107 -12.21 0.40 13.89
N TYR A 108 -11.62 0.11 15.00
CA TYR A 108 -10.46 0.83 15.47
C TYR A 108 -9.22 0.02 15.18
N GLY A 109 -8.30 0.60 14.48
CA GLY A 109 -7.07 -0.05 14.22
C GLY A 109 -6.21 0.83 13.38
N ARG A 110 -4.96 0.97 13.80
CA ARG A 110 -3.97 1.68 13.04
C ARG A 110 -3.33 0.70 12.08
N SER A 111 -3.35 1.05 10.81
CA SER A 111 -2.68 0.27 9.78
C SER A 111 -1.29 0.85 9.57
N THR A 112 -0.29 0.01 9.42
CA THR A 112 1.08 0.43 9.18
C THR A 112 1.59 -0.28 7.94
N ILE A 113 2.17 0.49 7.02
CA ILE A 113 2.84 -0.05 5.84
C ILE A 113 4.33 0.19 6.01
N PHE A 114 5.11 -0.88 5.93
CA PHE A 114 6.56 -0.81 6.07
C PHE A 114 7.24 -0.66 4.73
N SER A 115 6.79 -1.41 3.73
CA SER A 115 7.45 -1.44 2.44
C SER A 115 6.52 -2.02 1.38
N PHE A 116 6.90 -1.82 0.12
CA PHE A 116 6.28 -2.44 -1.03
C PHE A 116 7.34 -3.21 -1.80
N THR A 117 6.95 -4.35 -2.36
CA THR A 117 7.84 -5.17 -3.20
C THR A 117 7.15 -5.44 -4.52
N ALA A 118 7.81 -5.09 -5.62
CA ALA A 118 7.33 -5.36 -6.97
C ALA A 118 8.15 -6.48 -7.60
N GLY A 119 7.47 -7.33 -8.36
CA GLY A 119 8.18 -8.42 -9.00
C GLY A 119 7.50 -9.05 -10.21
#